data_eb0b95f14cc09a0c259fc97c0dbdf81c
#
_entry.id   eb0b95f14cc09a0c259fc97c0dbdf81c
#
_cell.length_a   1.000
_cell.length_b   1.000
_cell.length_c   1.000
_cell.angle_alpha   90.00
_cell.angle_beta   90.00
_cell.angle_gamma   90.00
#
_symmetry.space_group_name_H-M   'P 1'
#
loop_
_entity.id
_entity.type
_entity.pdbx_description
1 polymer ?
#
loop_
_entity_poly.entity_id
_entity_poly.type
_entity_poly.pdbx_seq_one_letter_code
_entity_poly.pdbx_strand_id
1 'polypeptide(L)'
;MDASEKKQVIKETYGKIAMVGGSCCSSGCCGNSSATDLSKSIGYSDNDINTVPDANLGLGCGNPTAFAELKPSDVVLDLGSGAGFDCFLAAQKVGKSGKVIGVDMTQAMVEKAQANSQKYGYTNVEFRLGDIEALPVESGSVDVIISNCVINLAPDKEKVFKEAFRVLKPEGAMYISDMVLLAELPENLKNDKDLLTGCLAGALLKEEYLGLLKRAGFLVEVLNEDLDISKRQYNELPAESLKLKAWK
;
A
#
# COMPACT_ATOMS: atom_id res chain seq x y z
N MET A 1 -11.97 15.76 11.29
CA MET A 1 -12.48 14.34 11.22
C MET A 1 -11.81 13.53 12.30
N ASP A 2 -12.58 12.72 13.05
CA ASP A 2 -12.02 11.75 13.98
C ASP A 2 -11.52 10.48 13.24
N ALA A 3 -10.92 9.53 13.98
CA ALA A 3 -10.36 8.31 13.40
C ALA A 3 -11.40 7.41 12.70
N SER A 4 -12.61 7.34 13.28
CA SER A 4 -13.71 6.53 12.71
C SER A 4 -14.24 7.14 11.43
N GLU A 5 -14.43 8.47 11.44
CA GLU A 5 -14.88 9.22 10.26
C GLU A 5 -13.87 9.10 9.10
N LYS A 6 -12.56 9.19 9.39
CA LYS A 6 -11.51 8.99 8.38
C LYS A 6 -11.60 7.61 7.75
N LYS A 7 -11.67 6.54 8.56
CA LYS A 7 -11.81 5.16 8.06
C LYS A 7 -13.09 4.97 7.23
N GLN A 8 -14.19 5.60 7.62
CA GLN A 8 -15.44 5.52 6.87
C GLN A 8 -15.33 6.17 5.48
N VAL A 9 -14.78 7.38 5.39
CA VAL A 9 -14.54 8.08 4.12
C VAL A 9 -13.65 7.24 3.19
N ILE A 10 -12.59 6.64 3.72
CA ILE A 10 -11.68 5.79 2.96
C ILE A 10 -12.42 4.55 2.43
N LYS A 11 -13.16 3.82 3.30
CA LYS A 11 -13.93 2.64 2.90
C LYS A 11 -14.96 2.94 1.81
N GLU A 12 -15.67 4.05 1.90
CA GLU A 12 -16.66 4.46 0.90
C GLU A 12 -16.01 4.78 -0.44
N THR A 13 -14.89 5.52 -0.43
CA THR A 13 -14.17 5.90 -1.65
C THR A 13 -13.58 4.66 -2.35
N TYR A 14 -12.83 3.85 -1.62
CA TYR A 14 -12.20 2.65 -2.19
C TYR A 14 -13.23 1.57 -2.55
N GLY A 15 -14.37 1.51 -1.83
CA GLY A 15 -15.49 0.66 -2.21
C GLY A 15 -16.10 1.03 -3.56
N LYS A 16 -16.26 2.33 -3.85
CA LYS A 16 -16.71 2.82 -5.16
C LYS A 16 -15.70 2.48 -6.26
N ILE A 17 -14.40 2.71 -6.01
CA ILE A 17 -13.33 2.37 -6.96
C ILE A 17 -13.33 0.88 -7.28
N ALA A 18 -13.52 0.00 -6.30
CA ALA A 18 -13.60 -1.44 -6.52
C ALA A 18 -14.73 -1.83 -7.46
N MET A 19 -15.90 -1.17 -7.37
CA MET A 19 -17.11 -1.51 -8.15
C MET A 19 -17.09 -0.91 -9.56
N VAL A 20 -16.69 0.36 -9.70
CA VAL A 20 -16.88 1.13 -10.95
C VAL A 20 -15.55 1.41 -11.66
N GLY A 21 -14.42 1.20 -11.00
CA GLY A 21 -13.14 1.74 -11.42
C GLY A 21 -13.05 3.24 -11.11
N GLY A 22 -11.94 3.85 -11.46
CA GLY A 22 -11.72 5.29 -11.29
C GLY A 22 -10.50 5.62 -10.43
N SER A 23 -10.24 6.91 -10.23
CA SER A 23 -9.15 7.43 -9.41
C SER A 23 -9.57 7.59 -7.95
N CYS A 24 -8.61 7.52 -7.03
CA CYS A 24 -8.81 7.86 -5.62
C CYS A 24 -9.09 9.36 -5.38
N CYS A 25 -8.85 10.21 -6.39
CA CYS A 25 -9.08 11.65 -6.34
C CYS A 25 -10.21 12.05 -7.29
N SER A 26 -11.28 12.68 -6.77
CA SER A 26 -12.41 13.17 -7.57
C SER A 26 -12.07 14.46 -8.33
N SER A 27 -11.07 15.21 -7.89
CA SER A 27 -10.73 16.56 -8.36
C SER A 27 -9.59 16.65 -9.37
N GLY A 28 -9.26 15.54 -10.07
CA GLY A 28 -8.34 15.61 -11.22
C GLY A 28 -6.85 15.71 -10.87
N CYS A 29 -6.44 15.36 -9.64
CA CYS A 29 -5.03 15.32 -9.25
C CYS A 29 -4.18 14.40 -10.15
N CYS A 30 -4.80 13.34 -10.70
CA CYS A 30 -4.13 12.37 -11.58
C CYS A 30 -4.37 12.64 -13.08
N GLY A 31 -5.03 13.75 -13.45
CA GLY A 31 -5.38 14.06 -14.83
C GLY A 31 -6.28 13.01 -15.51
N ASN A 32 -6.28 12.96 -16.85
CA ASN A 32 -6.97 11.94 -17.65
C ASN A 32 -6.13 10.66 -17.87
N SER A 33 -5.16 10.39 -17.00
CA SER A 33 -4.28 9.22 -17.13
C SER A 33 -5.04 7.92 -16.84
N SER A 34 -4.81 6.90 -17.67
CA SER A 34 -5.36 5.57 -17.42
C SER A 34 -4.69 4.90 -16.21
N ALA A 35 -5.34 3.88 -15.62
CA ALA A 35 -4.72 3.07 -14.57
C ALA A 35 -3.36 2.49 -15.01
N THR A 36 -3.25 2.10 -16.27
CA THR A 36 -2.00 1.63 -16.89
C THR A 36 -0.91 2.69 -16.88
N ASP A 37 -1.23 3.94 -17.30
CA ASP A 37 -0.26 5.03 -17.34
C ASP A 37 0.23 5.40 -15.94
N LEU A 38 -0.69 5.44 -14.97
CA LEU A 38 -0.35 5.70 -13.57
C LEU A 38 0.58 4.61 -13.03
N SER A 39 0.27 3.33 -13.24
CA SER A 39 1.11 2.22 -12.79
C SER A 39 2.50 2.25 -13.44
N LYS A 40 2.60 2.54 -14.73
CA LYS A 40 3.90 2.73 -15.39
C LYS A 40 4.70 3.88 -14.79
N SER A 41 4.05 5.00 -14.47
CA SER A 41 4.70 6.19 -13.90
C SER A 41 5.31 5.96 -12.51
N ILE A 42 4.87 4.93 -11.79
CA ILE A 42 5.35 4.56 -10.45
C ILE A 42 6.20 3.29 -10.44
N GLY A 43 6.55 2.75 -11.61
CA GLY A 43 7.58 1.73 -11.77
C GLY A 43 7.12 0.32 -12.06
N TYR A 44 5.85 0.10 -12.45
CA TYR A 44 5.41 -1.20 -12.96
C TYR A 44 5.70 -1.35 -14.45
N SER A 45 6.19 -2.53 -14.84
CA SER A 45 6.41 -2.89 -16.24
C SER A 45 5.11 -3.29 -16.94
N ASP A 46 5.14 -3.35 -18.28
CA ASP A 46 4.03 -3.90 -19.07
C ASP A 46 3.72 -5.37 -18.68
N ASN A 47 4.74 -6.15 -18.34
CA ASN A 47 4.56 -7.52 -17.88
C ASN A 47 3.82 -7.57 -16.53
N ASP A 48 4.19 -6.71 -15.57
CA ASP A 48 3.51 -6.64 -14.28
C ASP A 48 2.02 -6.31 -14.47
N ILE A 49 1.73 -5.28 -15.28
CA ILE A 49 0.37 -4.81 -15.55
C ILE A 49 -0.48 -5.88 -16.24
N ASN A 50 0.11 -6.64 -17.15
CA ASN A 50 -0.58 -7.71 -17.88
C ASN A 50 -0.70 -9.03 -17.09
N THR A 51 -0.08 -9.14 -15.92
CA THR A 51 -0.17 -10.33 -15.06
C THR A 51 -1.61 -10.59 -14.60
N VAL A 52 -2.26 -9.59 -14.03
CA VAL A 52 -3.68 -9.59 -13.66
C VAL A 52 -4.24 -8.20 -13.94
N PRO A 53 -4.60 -7.89 -15.19
CA PRO A 53 -5.05 -6.55 -15.59
C PRO A 53 -6.23 -6.01 -14.78
N ASP A 54 -7.17 -6.90 -14.38
CA ASP A 54 -8.37 -6.53 -13.61
C ASP A 54 -8.03 -6.10 -12.16
N ALA A 55 -6.85 -6.43 -11.67
CA ALA A 55 -6.36 -6.00 -10.35
C ALA A 55 -5.71 -4.62 -10.39
N ASN A 56 -5.29 -4.16 -11.57
CA ASN A 56 -4.67 -2.85 -11.73
C ASN A 56 -5.73 -1.73 -11.73
N LEU A 57 -5.87 -1.05 -10.63
CA LEU A 57 -6.77 0.09 -10.46
C LEU A 57 -6.06 1.45 -10.57
N GLY A 58 -4.76 1.46 -10.89
CA GLY A 58 -3.95 2.69 -10.96
C GLY A 58 -3.76 3.36 -9.60
N LEU A 59 -3.76 2.58 -8.52
CA LEU A 59 -3.57 3.05 -7.15
C LEU A 59 -2.12 2.82 -6.71
N GLY A 60 -1.63 3.64 -5.77
CA GLY A 60 -0.28 3.51 -5.22
C GLY A 60 0.65 4.66 -5.60
N CYS A 61 1.83 4.65 -5.01
CA CYS A 61 2.87 5.67 -5.21
C CYS A 61 4.26 5.06 -5.50
N GLY A 62 4.31 3.74 -5.74
CA GLY A 62 5.51 3.02 -6.12
C GLY A 62 5.23 1.56 -6.40
N ASN A 63 6.31 0.77 -6.60
CA ASN A 63 6.23 -0.67 -6.83
C ASN A 63 7.08 -1.39 -5.77
N PRO A 64 6.50 -1.75 -4.59
CA PRO A 64 7.27 -2.43 -3.55
C PRO A 64 7.76 -3.81 -4.00
N THR A 65 7.05 -4.47 -4.90
CA THR A 65 7.47 -5.78 -5.40
C THR A 65 8.75 -5.73 -6.22
N ALA A 66 9.09 -4.57 -6.82
CA ALA A 66 10.31 -4.43 -7.62
C ALA A 66 11.61 -4.44 -6.79
N PHE A 67 11.54 -3.99 -5.53
CA PHE A 67 12.70 -3.91 -4.64
C PHE A 67 12.61 -4.83 -3.43
N ALA A 68 11.47 -5.49 -3.19
CA ALA A 68 11.35 -6.50 -2.15
C ALA A 68 12.16 -7.76 -2.51
N GLU A 69 12.97 -8.22 -1.56
CA GLU A 69 13.79 -9.43 -1.66
C GLU A 69 12.94 -10.69 -1.42
N LEU A 70 11.97 -10.95 -2.32
CA LEU A 70 11.09 -12.11 -2.23
C LEU A 70 11.81 -13.39 -2.70
N LYS A 71 11.71 -14.44 -1.90
CA LYS A 71 12.34 -15.75 -2.18
C LYS A 71 11.27 -16.83 -2.39
N PRO A 72 11.58 -17.89 -3.16
CA PRO A 72 10.71 -19.06 -3.22
C PRO A 72 10.36 -19.58 -1.83
N SER A 73 9.09 -19.91 -1.63
CA SER A 73 8.52 -20.43 -0.37
C SER A 73 8.28 -19.39 0.74
N ASP A 74 8.57 -18.10 0.54
CA ASP A 74 8.25 -17.07 1.52
C ASP A 74 6.74 -16.98 1.76
N VAL A 75 6.39 -16.62 2.99
CA VAL A 75 5.07 -16.13 3.37
C VAL A 75 5.09 -14.62 3.32
N VAL A 76 4.37 -14.04 2.36
CA VAL A 76 4.29 -12.59 2.14
C VAL A 76 2.96 -12.05 2.64
N LEU A 77 2.99 -10.90 3.30
CA LEU A 77 1.81 -10.13 3.69
C LEU A 77 1.80 -8.81 2.91
N ASP A 78 0.68 -8.51 2.27
CA ASP A 78 0.41 -7.25 1.60
C ASP A 78 -0.57 -6.41 2.44
N LEU A 79 -0.13 -5.25 2.90
CA LEU A 79 -0.95 -4.31 3.67
C LEU A 79 -1.75 -3.42 2.72
N GLY A 80 -3.09 -3.43 2.85
CA GLY A 80 -3.99 -2.69 1.96
C GLY A 80 -3.94 -3.23 0.54
N SER A 81 -4.15 -4.53 0.40
CA SER A 81 -3.96 -5.25 -0.86
C SER A 81 -4.88 -4.83 -2.02
N GLY A 82 -5.92 -4.03 -1.75
CA GLY A 82 -6.88 -3.60 -2.76
C GLY A 82 -7.44 -4.78 -3.56
N ALA A 83 -7.42 -4.66 -4.89
CA ALA A 83 -7.87 -5.72 -5.80
C ALA A 83 -6.82 -6.85 -6.00
N GLY A 84 -5.72 -6.84 -5.24
CA GLY A 84 -4.71 -7.90 -5.19
C GLY A 84 -3.52 -7.73 -6.12
N PHE A 85 -3.31 -6.57 -6.73
CA PHE A 85 -2.30 -6.37 -7.77
C PHE A 85 -0.89 -6.77 -7.30
N ASP A 86 -0.40 -6.20 -6.20
CA ASP A 86 0.92 -6.53 -5.64
C ASP A 86 0.97 -7.96 -5.08
N CYS A 87 -0.15 -8.49 -4.56
CA CYS A 87 -0.24 -9.89 -4.14
C CYS A 87 0.02 -10.87 -5.28
N PHE A 88 -0.51 -10.63 -6.48
CA PHE A 88 -0.32 -11.53 -7.62
C PHE A 88 1.12 -11.47 -8.15
N LEU A 89 1.75 -10.29 -8.14
CA LEU A 89 3.16 -10.15 -8.49
C LEU A 89 4.06 -10.88 -7.47
N ALA A 90 3.78 -10.71 -6.18
CA ALA A 90 4.48 -11.43 -5.13
C ALA A 90 4.30 -12.95 -5.25
N ALA A 91 3.08 -13.42 -5.56
CA ALA A 91 2.77 -14.84 -5.70
C ALA A 91 3.58 -15.55 -6.80
N GLN A 92 3.86 -14.83 -7.91
CA GLN A 92 4.73 -15.35 -8.96
C GLN A 92 6.17 -15.51 -8.46
N LYS A 93 6.68 -14.56 -7.67
CA LYS A 93 8.05 -14.56 -7.15
C LYS A 93 8.27 -15.65 -6.10
N VAL A 94 7.32 -15.84 -5.18
CA VAL A 94 7.45 -16.88 -4.13
C VAL A 94 7.12 -18.28 -4.62
N GLY A 95 6.47 -18.38 -5.77
CA GLY A 95 6.14 -19.66 -6.40
C GLY A 95 5.07 -20.46 -5.65
N LYS A 96 4.79 -21.68 -6.13
CA LYS A 96 3.70 -22.53 -5.61
C LYS A 96 3.87 -22.99 -4.16
N SER A 97 5.10 -23.05 -3.66
CA SER A 97 5.43 -23.41 -2.26
C SER A 97 5.35 -22.24 -1.29
N GLY A 98 5.35 -21.01 -1.80
CA GLY A 98 5.15 -19.80 -1.02
C GLY A 98 3.67 -19.47 -0.85
N LYS A 99 3.39 -18.51 0.01
CA LYS A 99 2.04 -18.02 0.28
C LYS A 99 2.01 -16.51 0.31
N VAL A 100 0.96 -15.91 -0.24
CA VAL A 100 0.71 -14.47 -0.13
C VAL A 100 -0.62 -14.24 0.59
N ILE A 101 -0.62 -13.36 1.56
CA ILE A 101 -1.80 -12.93 2.32
C ILE A 101 -2.02 -11.46 2.02
N GLY A 102 -3.15 -11.11 1.41
CA GLY A 102 -3.57 -9.73 1.24
C GLY A 102 -4.57 -9.34 2.33
N VAL A 103 -4.36 -8.21 2.99
CA VAL A 103 -5.30 -7.66 3.98
C VAL A 103 -5.80 -6.31 3.48
N ASP A 104 -7.12 -6.15 3.44
CA ASP A 104 -7.76 -4.87 3.11
C ASP A 104 -8.98 -4.65 4.02
N MET A 105 -9.26 -3.39 4.40
CA MET A 105 -10.39 -3.07 5.27
C MET A 105 -11.71 -2.88 4.50
N THR A 106 -11.66 -2.89 3.16
CA THR A 106 -12.79 -2.64 2.27
C THR A 106 -13.32 -3.94 1.71
N GLN A 107 -14.55 -4.33 2.08
CA GLN A 107 -15.17 -5.59 1.66
C GLN A 107 -15.18 -5.76 0.13
N ALA A 108 -15.56 -4.71 -0.62
CA ALA A 108 -15.61 -4.76 -2.08
C ALA A 108 -14.23 -4.98 -2.73
N MET A 109 -13.13 -4.49 -2.10
CA MET A 109 -11.77 -4.76 -2.56
C MET A 109 -11.40 -6.23 -2.35
N VAL A 110 -11.69 -6.77 -1.17
CA VAL A 110 -11.44 -8.20 -0.86
C VAL A 110 -12.21 -9.11 -1.82
N GLU A 111 -13.48 -8.83 -2.07
CA GLU A 111 -14.31 -9.60 -3.01
C GLU A 111 -13.75 -9.54 -4.44
N LYS A 112 -13.34 -8.35 -4.89
CA LYS A 112 -12.69 -8.18 -6.20
C LYS A 112 -11.38 -8.95 -6.29
N ALA A 113 -10.54 -8.90 -5.26
CA ALA A 113 -9.28 -9.63 -5.20
C ALA A 113 -9.50 -11.15 -5.23
N GLN A 114 -10.49 -11.66 -4.50
CA GLN A 114 -10.87 -13.08 -4.51
C GLN A 114 -11.39 -13.51 -5.89
N ALA A 115 -12.24 -12.70 -6.53
CA ALA A 115 -12.72 -12.96 -7.89
C ALA A 115 -11.55 -12.99 -8.90
N ASN A 116 -10.60 -12.06 -8.80
CA ASN A 116 -9.39 -12.06 -9.62
C ASN A 116 -8.54 -13.33 -9.38
N SER A 117 -8.34 -13.72 -8.11
CA SER A 117 -7.61 -14.95 -7.77
C SER A 117 -8.20 -16.19 -8.45
N GLN A 118 -9.53 -16.32 -8.38
CA GLN A 118 -10.26 -17.41 -9.03
C GLN A 118 -10.15 -17.36 -10.56
N LYS A 119 -10.39 -16.17 -11.15
CA LYS A 119 -10.36 -15.97 -12.61
C LYS A 119 -9.00 -16.30 -13.21
N TYR A 120 -7.91 -15.93 -12.54
CA TYR A 120 -6.55 -16.11 -13.03
C TYR A 120 -5.84 -17.35 -12.46
N GLY A 121 -6.55 -18.17 -11.65
CA GLY A 121 -6.08 -19.49 -11.20
C GLY A 121 -4.99 -19.44 -10.13
N TYR A 122 -4.93 -18.38 -9.32
CA TYR A 122 -3.98 -18.31 -8.20
C TYR A 122 -4.48 -19.14 -7.01
N THR A 123 -3.68 -20.10 -6.57
CA THR A 123 -4.00 -21.01 -5.45
C THR A 123 -3.17 -20.74 -4.20
N ASN A 124 -2.14 -19.91 -4.32
CA ASN A 124 -1.22 -19.55 -3.23
C ASN A 124 -1.44 -18.12 -2.69
N VAL A 125 -2.58 -17.51 -3.02
CA VAL A 125 -2.97 -16.18 -2.52
C VAL A 125 -4.26 -16.27 -1.70
N GLU A 126 -4.28 -15.64 -0.53
CA GLU A 126 -5.42 -15.56 0.37
C GLU A 126 -5.74 -14.11 0.67
N PHE A 127 -7.01 -13.70 0.58
CA PHE A 127 -7.44 -12.34 0.90
C PHE A 127 -8.32 -12.32 2.15
N ARG A 128 -7.99 -11.45 3.10
CA ARG A 128 -8.66 -11.29 4.38
C ARG A 128 -9.20 -9.88 4.55
N LEU A 129 -10.46 -9.78 4.96
CA LEU A 129 -11.01 -8.52 5.46
C LEU A 129 -10.38 -8.21 6.82
N GLY A 130 -9.73 -7.05 6.94
CA GLY A 130 -9.07 -6.68 8.19
C GLY A 130 -8.53 -5.26 8.17
N ASP A 131 -8.23 -4.76 9.36
CA ASP A 131 -7.61 -3.45 9.57
C ASP A 131 -6.11 -3.63 9.77
N ILE A 132 -5.29 -2.79 9.11
CA ILE A 132 -3.83 -2.84 9.27
C ILE A 132 -3.36 -2.40 10.67
N GLU A 133 -4.21 -1.72 11.44
CA GLU A 133 -3.98 -1.42 12.86
C GLU A 133 -4.26 -2.62 13.80
N ALA A 134 -4.85 -3.72 13.28
CA ALA A 134 -5.16 -4.94 14.02
C ALA A 134 -5.20 -6.13 13.03
N LEU A 135 -4.03 -6.57 12.59
CA LEU A 135 -3.88 -7.54 11.51
C LEU A 135 -4.46 -8.93 11.88
N PRO A 136 -5.34 -9.50 11.04
CA PRO A 136 -5.86 -10.87 11.22
C PRO A 136 -4.82 -11.92 10.80
N VAL A 137 -3.60 -11.79 11.32
CA VAL A 137 -2.41 -12.59 10.98
C VAL A 137 -1.69 -12.98 12.28
N GLU A 138 -1.23 -14.22 12.36
CA GLU A 138 -0.53 -14.74 13.53
C GLU A 138 0.84 -14.06 13.74
N SER A 139 1.25 -13.95 15.00
CA SER A 139 2.56 -13.40 15.36
C SER A 139 3.69 -14.28 14.83
N GLY A 140 4.73 -13.65 14.28
CA GLY A 140 5.94 -14.36 13.83
C GLY A 140 5.69 -15.37 12.71
N SER A 141 4.69 -15.13 11.84
CA SER A 141 4.29 -16.05 10.77
C SER A 141 4.69 -15.60 9.36
N VAL A 142 5.12 -14.34 9.19
CA VAL A 142 5.37 -13.70 7.89
C VAL A 142 6.86 -13.49 7.68
N ASP A 143 7.38 -13.86 6.51
CA ASP A 143 8.77 -13.62 6.12
C ASP A 143 8.97 -12.20 5.60
N VAL A 144 8.06 -11.73 4.75
CA VAL A 144 8.14 -10.42 4.11
C VAL A 144 6.79 -9.71 4.16
N ILE A 145 6.81 -8.43 4.51
CA ILE A 145 5.67 -7.53 4.34
C ILE A 145 5.95 -6.60 3.16
N ILE A 146 4.95 -6.38 2.31
CA ILE A 146 4.93 -5.31 1.32
C ILE A 146 3.81 -4.33 1.64
N SER A 147 4.02 -3.05 1.28
CA SER A 147 3.02 -1.99 1.49
C SER A 147 3.17 -0.92 0.43
N ASN A 148 2.05 -0.56 -0.19
CA ASN A 148 2.00 0.46 -1.23
C ASN A 148 0.94 1.51 -0.92
N CYS A 149 1.36 2.68 -0.41
CA CYS A 149 0.53 3.87 -0.20
C CYS A 149 -0.71 3.65 0.69
N VAL A 150 -0.63 2.76 1.70
CA VAL A 150 -1.76 2.46 2.58
C VAL A 150 -1.56 2.94 4.02
N ILE A 151 -0.32 3.00 4.51
CA ILE A 151 -0.04 3.30 5.93
C ILE A 151 -0.51 4.73 6.27
N ASN A 152 -0.40 5.65 5.31
CA ASN A 152 -0.90 7.02 5.47
C ASN A 152 -2.42 7.12 5.64
N LEU A 153 -3.17 6.14 5.20
CA LEU A 153 -4.61 6.07 5.39
C LEU A 153 -5.01 5.68 6.82
N ALA A 154 -4.10 5.00 7.55
CA ALA A 154 -4.35 4.61 8.94
C ALA A 154 -4.28 5.82 9.87
N PRO A 155 -5.30 6.04 10.73
CA PRO A 155 -5.25 7.05 11.78
C PRO A 155 -4.12 6.87 12.78
N ASP A 156 -3.79 5.64 13.15
CA ASP A 156 -2.75 5.28 14.13
C ASP A 156 -1.63 4.46 13.47
N LYS A 157 -0.69 5.16 12.85
CA LYS A 157 0.45 4.53 12.18
C LYS A 157 1.40 3.79 13.12
N GLU A 158 1.44 4.21 14.39
CA GLU A 158 2.25 3.51 15.39
C GLU A 158 1.73 2.10 15.65
N LYS A 159 0.38 1.94 15.69
CA LYS A 159 -0.23 0.60 15.76
C LYS A 159 0.08 -0.24 14.53
N VAL A 160 0.01 0.36 13.33
CA VAL A 160 0.35 -0.35 12.08
C VAL A 160 1.76 -0.92 12.15
N PHE A 161 2.74 -0.11 12.55
CA PHE A 161 4.13 -0.58 12.64
C PHE A 161 4.33 -1.61 13.76
N LYS A 162 3.63 -1.48 14.90
CA LYS A 162 3.65 -2.51 15.97
C LYS A 162 3.05 -3.84 15.48
N GLU A 163 1.96 -3.80 14.75
CA GLU A 163 1.34 -5.00 14.17
C GLU A 163 2.23 -5.62 13.08
N ALA A 164 2.82 -4.81 12.21
CA ALA A 164 3.80 -5.29 11.24
C ALA A 164 4.99 -5.97 11.93
N PHE A 165 5.52 -5.35 12.99
CA PHE A 165 6.58 -5.96 13.79
C PHE A 165 6.13 -7.26 14.47
N ARG A 166 4.90 -7.32 14.99
CA ARG A 166 4.35 -8.52 15.64
C ARG A 166 4.27 -9.72 14.70
N VAL A 167 3.77 -9.51 13.47
CA VAL A 167 3.51 -10.61 12.52
C VAL A 167 4.76 -11.10 11.80
N LEU A 168 5.80 -10.25 11.67
CA LEU A 168 7.07 -10.66 11.06
C LEU A 168 7.81 -11.68 11.92
N LYS A 169 8.38 -12.67 11.25
CA LYS A 169 9.36 -13.61 11.84
C LYS A 169 10.63 -12.86 12.28
N PRO A 170 11.45 -13.44 13.17
CA PRO A 170 12.84 -12.98 13.33
C PRO A 170 13.53 -12.95 11.95
N GLU A 171 14.34 -11.92 11.71
CA GLU A 171 15.00 -11.65 10.40
C GLU A 171 14.02 -11.33 9.23
N GLY A 172 12.72 -11.23 9.49
CA GLY A 172 11.73 -10.79 8.51
C GLY A 172 11.88 -9.31 8.19
N ALA A 173 11.48 -8.92 6.97
CA ALA A 173 11.60 -7.56 6.49
C ALA A 173 10.28 -7.02 5.92
N MET A 174 10.12 -5.71 6.00
CA MET A 174 9.00 -4.96 5.44
C MET A 174 9.53 -3.99 4.38
N TYR A 175 8.92 -4.01 3.20
CA TYR A 175 9.24 -3.13 2.08
C TYR A 175 8.06 -2.20 1.83
N ILE A 176 8.32 -0.90 1.94
CA ILE A 176 7.30 0.14 1.88
C ILE A 176 7.57 1.08 0.71
N SER A 177 6.52 1.42 -0.02
CA SER A 177 6.45 2.61 -0.84
C SER A 177 5.30 3.47 -0.32
N ASP A 178 5.62 4.63 0.26
CA ASP A 178 4.59 5.51 0.85
C ASP A 178 4.94 7.00 0.65
N MET A 179 3.93 7.85 0.75
CA MET A 179 4.13 9.29 0.68
C MET A 179 4.61 9.84 2.02
N VAL A 180 5.58 10.73 2.00
CA VAL A 180 5.99 11.51 3.17
C VAL A 180 6.04 12.99 2.82
N LEU A 181 5.85 13.84 3.83
CA LEU A 181 5.91 15.28 3.67
C LEU A 181 7.34 15.80 3.87
N LEU A 182 7.72 16.74 3.02
CA LEU A 182 8.96 17.52 3.13
C LEU A 182 8.79 18.78 3.96
N ALA A 183 7.54 19.26 4.09
CA ALA A 183 7.13 20.37 4.94
C ALA A 183 5.66 20.19 5.34
N GLU A 184 5.25 20.83 6.42
CA GLU A 184 3.87 20.82 6.90
C GLU A 184 2.88 21.26 5.83
N LEU A 185 1.77 20.53 5.70
CA LEU A 185 0.65 20.97 4.86
C LEU A 185 -0.08 22.15 5.51
N PRO A 186 -0.59 23.10 4.71
CA PRO A 186 -1.53 24.09 5.18
C PRO A 186 -2.75 23.48 5.90
N GLU A 187 -3.23 24.11 6.96
CA GLU A 187 -4.33 23.57 7.79
C GLU A 187 -5.61 23.24 7.01
N ASN A 188 -5.92 24.03 5.97
CA ASN A 188 -7.08 23.79 5.11
C ASN A 188 -6.94 22.50 4.28
N LEU A 189 -5.74 22.01 4.04
CA LEU A 189 -5.48 20.77 3.28
C LEU A 189 -5.42 19.52 4.17
N LYS A 190 -5.11 19.65 5.45
CA LYS A 190 -5.04 18.51 6.40
C LYS A 190 -6.36 17.75 6.58
N ASN A 191 -7.50 18.39 6.28
CA ASN A 191 -8.84 17.80 6.37
C ASN A 191 -9.51 17.64 5.00
N ASP A 192 -8.78 17.82 3.91
CA ASP A 192 -9.28 17.62 2.57
C ASP A 192 -9.49 16.12 2.31
N LYS A 193 -10.69 15.74 1.84
CA LYS A 193 -11.07 14.34 1.64
C LYS A 193 -10.35 13.70 0.46
N ASP A 194 -10.12 14.46 -0.60
CA ASP A 194 -9.43 13.95 -1.79
C ASP A 194 -7.96 13.73 -1.48
N LEU A 195 -7.31 14.65 -0.75
CA LEU A 195 -5.94 14.46 -0.28
C LEU A 195 -5.83 13.34 0.76
N LEU A 196 -6.87 13.11 1.58
CA LEU A 196 -6.90 11.99 2.52
C LEU A 196 -6.92 10.65 1.78
N THR A 197 -7.84 10.49 0.83
CA THR A 197 -7.94 9.27 0.03
C THR A 197 -6.80 9.11 -0.98
N GLY A 198 -6.15 10.22 -1.34
CA GLY A 198 -4.89 10.27 -2.10
C GLY A 198 -3.63 10.09 -1.26
N CYS A 199 -3.72 9.63 -0.01
CA CYS A 199 -2.62 9.34 0.91
C CYS A 199 -1.81 10.56 1.41
N LEU A 200 -2.15 11.79 1.02
CA LEU A 200 -1.33 12.96 1.36
C LEU A 200 -1.77 13.67 2.64
N ALA A 201 -3.08 13.86 2.87
CA ALA A 201 -3.56 14.53 4.11
C ALA A 201 -3.28 13.71 5.39
N GLY A 202 -3.02 12.41 5.24
CA GLY A 202 -2.57 11.55 6.35
C GLY A 202 -1.07 11.35 6.42
N ALA A 203 -0.29 11.87 5.46
CA ALA A 203 1.15 11.71 5.44
C ALA A 203 1.82 12.49 6.60
N LEU A 204 2.91 11.94 7.11
CA LEU A 204 3.74 12.54 8.14
C LEU A 204 4.97 13.18 7.52
N LEU A 205 5.61 14.08 8.26
CA LEU A 205 6.96 14.49 7.94
C LEU A 205 7.88 13.26 7.90
N LYS A 206 8.81 13.24 6.96
CA LYS A 206 9.74 12.12 6.74
C LYS A 206 10.41 11.64 8.03
N GLU A 207 10.97 12.57 8.80
CA GLU A 207 11.67 12.25 10.06
C GLU A 207 10.72 11.63 11.10
N GLU A 208 9.48 12.08 11.15
CA GLU A 208 8.46 11.52 12.04
C GLU A 208 8.08 10.09 11.62
N TYR A 209 7.88 9.86 10.31
CA TYR A 209 7.57 8.54 9.74
C TYR A 209 8.67 7.53 10.06
N LEU A 210 9.94 7.90 9.80
CA LEU A 210 11.09 7.06 10.12
C LEU A 210 11.26 6.85 11.64
N GLY A 211 10.94 7.88 12.44
CA GLY A 211 10.92 7.78 13.90
C GLY A 211 9.91 6.78 14.44
N LEU A 212 8.71 6.69 13.84
CA LEU A 212 7.69 5.69 14.20
C LEU A 212 8.17 4.26 13.96
N LEU A 213 8.78 3.99 12.80
CA LEU A 213 9.37 2.68 12.48
C LEU A 213 10.42 2.26 13.51
N LYS A 214 11.35 3.18 13.83
CA LYS A 214 12.40 2.92 14.85
C LYS A 214 11.81 2.66 16.24
N ARG A 215 10.78 3.43 16.65
CA ARG A 215 10.08 3.20 17.94
C ARG A 215 9.33 1.87 17.98
N ALA A 216 8.85 1.38 16.84
CA ALA A 216 8.25 0.03 16.75
C ALA A 216 9.28 -1.11 16.84
N GLY A 217 10.59 -0.81 16.79
CA GLY A 217 11.69 -1.76 16.92
C GLY A 217 12.41 -2.10 15.61
N PHE A 218 12.05 -1.47 14.51
CA PHE A 218 12.69 -1.73 13.22
C PHE A 218 14.05 -1.03 13.05
N LEU A 219 14.99 -1.70 12.41
CA LEU A 219 16.08 -1.08 11.68
C LEU A 219 15.54 -0.62 10.33
N VAL A 220 16.00 0.54 9.84
CA VAL A 220 15.42 1.18 8.64
C VAL A 220 16.50 1.63 7.69
N GLU A 221 16.34 1.32 6.42
CA GLU A 221 17.15 1.78 5.29
C GLU A 221 16.26 2.46 4.25
N VAL A 222 16.62 3.68 3.86
CA VAL A 222 15.97 4.38 2.74
C VAL A 222 16.62 3.91 1.45
N LEU A 223 15.82 3.30 0.58
CA LEU A 223 16.29 2.73 -0.69
C LEU A 223 16.22 3.73 -1.84
N ASN A 224 15.18 4.57 -1.85
CA ASN A 224 14.96 5.57 -2.90
C ASN A 224 13.99 6.66 -2.44
N GLU A 225 14.13 7.84 -3.03
CA GLU A 225 13.29 9.02 -2.84
C GLU A 225 12.87 9.55 -4.21
N ASP A 226 11.56 9.68 -4.45
CA ASP A 226 11.00 10.22 -5.70
C ASP A 226 10.31 11.56 -5.42
N LEU A 227 11.05 12.63 -5.58
CA LEU A 227 10.58 14.01 -5.43
C LEU A 227 9.65 14.44 -6.57
N ASP A 228 9.80 13.84 -7.76
CA ASP A 228 9.02 14.23 -8.93
C ASP A 228 7.58 13.69 -8.90
N ILE A 229 7.25 12.78 -8.00
CA ILE A 229 5.88 12.28 -7.82
C ILE A 229 4.93 13.42 -7.46
N SER A 230 5.39 14.39 -6.68
CA SER A 230 4.60 15.57 -6.30
C SER A 230 4.11 16.34 -7.53
N LYS A 231 4.97 16.55 -8.52
CA LYS A 231 4.63 17.22 -9.79
C LYS A 231 3.66 16.40 -10.63
N ARG A 232 3.80 15.07 -10.60
CA ARG A 232 2.97 14.16 -11.41
C ARG A 232 1.58 13.92 -10.83
N GLN A 233 1.44 13.91 -9.50
CA GLN A 233 0.21 13.46 -8.84
C GLN A 233 -0.36 14.44 -7.80
N TYR A 234 0.41 15.42 -7.29
CA TYR A 234 0.02 16.20 -6.12
C TYR A 234 0.17 17.71 -6.28
N ASN A 235 0.13 18.24 -7.53
CA ASN A 235 0.17 19.67 -7.82
C ASN A 235 1.32 20.42 -7.11
N GLU A 236 2.52 19.81 -7.10
CA GLU A 236 3.73 20.37 -6.49
C GLU A 236 3.65 20.58 -4.96
N LEU A 237 2.72 19.93 -4.26
CA LEU A 237 2.71 19.94 -2.80
C LEU A 237 4.02 19.36 -2.24
N PRO A 238 4.49 19.80 -1.05
CA PRO A 238 5.81 19.43 -0.51
C PRO A 238 5.82 17.97 -0.01
N ALA A 239 5.86 17.03 -0.93
CA ALA A 239 5.82 15.59 -0.64
C ALA A 239 6.72 14.81 -1.59
N GLU A 240 7.14 13.62 -1.17
CA GLU A 240 7.88 12.66 -1.96
C GLU A 240 7.34 11.24 -1.75
N SER A 241 7.59 10.35 -2.71
CA SER A 241 7.42 8.91 -2.49
C SER A 241 8.71 8.33 -1.93
N LEU A 242 8.61 7.82 -0.71
CA LEU A 242 9.70 7.21 0.02
C LEU A 242 9.65 5.68 -0.16
N LYS A 243 10.76 5.09 -0.65
CA LYS A 243 10.92 3.64 -0.72
C LYS A 243 11.92 3.20 0.35
N LEU A 244 11.52 2.31 1.22
CA LEU A 244 12.35 1.87 2.32
C LEU A 244 12.23 0.37 2.61
N LYS A 245 13.27 -0.15 3.26
CA LYS A 245 13.32 -1.46 3.90
C LYS A 245 13.38 -1.26 5.42
N ALA A 246 12.52 -2.00 6.14
CA ALA A 246 12.53 -2.05 7.59
C ALA A 246 12.60 -3.51 8.03
N TRP A 247 13.47 -3.88 9.00
CA TRP A 247 13.63 -5.28 9.43
C TRP A 247 13.82 -5.39 10.93
N LYS A 248 13.59 -6.61 11.46
CA LYS A 248 13.86 -6.96 12.86
C LYS A 248 15.32 -7.20 13.12
#